data_086833436a8a7154e023696b8b7d46cd
#
_entry.id   086833436a8a7154e023696b8b7d46cd
#
_cell.length_a   1.000
_cell.length_b   1.000
_cell.length_c   1.000
_cell.angle_alpha   90.00
_cell.angle_beta   90.00
_cell.angle_gamma   90.00
#
_symmetry.space_group_name_H-M   'P 1'
#
loop_
_entity.id
_entity.type
_entity.pdbx_description
1 polymer ?
#
loop_
_entity_poly.entity_id
_entity_poly.type
_entity_poly.pdbx_seq_one_letter_code
_entity_poly.pdbx_strand_id
1 'polypeptide(L)'
;DPEEHRFCRREEEQAPREASFTRSRMDITAQLATLIAYYVVLFLLALYGVHRAFMVRLYYRHRDDVPRPAGSLEPLPVVTVQLPIYNEVYVVERLVEAVAALDYPKELLEIQILDDSTDETRLVASAVAERYRRNGYDVVHVARDHRSGFKAGALQAGLEKARGEFLLIFDADFVPQPGMLRECLPHFTDPKVGMVQARWEHLNRDFSLLTRIQSIFLDGHFVIEHTARNRSGRFFNFNGTAGIWRRRCLTDAGGWQADTLTEDLDASYRAQLAGWRFVYLKDLVVAAELPVDINGFKSQQHRWTKGSIQTGRKLLPEILRSALPWKVKVEAFFHLTNNFSYLLVVLLALLLFPAIIIREQIGWQKLAILDFPLFFGATFSFIAFYVSSQTEIGRSWKPTLKYMPMLMSIGLGLSLNNVSAVIEALVGRSTEFTRTPKYRIEGEAGEWKDKKYRSPGNFSLVGEIVLAVYFLVALVFAVVERYWVGVPFLLVFFNGFAYTAMVSVLSRSGGGARRDLAHATG
;
A
#
# COMPACT_ATOMS: atom_id res chain seq x y z
N ASP A 1 -4.63 46.17 67.58
CA ASP A 1 -5.95 45.57 67.77
C ASP A 1 -5.95 44.15 67.29
N PRO A 2 -6.22 43.15 68.12
CA PRO A 2 -6.08 41.74 67.78
C PRO A 2 -7.15 41.22 66.82
N GLU A 3 -8.16 41.97 66.45
CA GLU A 3 -9.24 41.55 65.57
C GLU A 3 -8.93 41.77 64.08
N GLU A 4 -8.17 42.76 63.70
CA GLU A 4 -7.79 43.00 62.27
C GLU A 4 -6.79 41.98 61.77
N HIS A 5 -5.96 41.39 62.62
CA HIS A 5 -5.06 40.29 62.20
C HIS A 5 -5.74 38.91 61.97
N ARG A 6 -6.98 38.74 62.44
CA ARG A 6 -7.73 37.51 62.19
C ARG A 6 -8.53 37.50 60.86
N PHE A 7 -8.87 38.67 60.33
CA PHE A 7 -9.61 38.78 59.06
C PHE A 7 -8.68 38.58 57.86
N CYS A 8 -7.48 39.16 57.87
CA CYS A 8 -6.50 38.94 56.78
C CYS A 8 -6.01 37.51 56.66
N ARG A 9 -5.95 36.72 57.75
CA ARG A 9 -5.54 35.32 57.70
C ARG A 9 -6.62 34.36 57.11
N ARG A 10 -7.90 34.76 57.13
CA ARG A 10 -8.98 33.92 56.56
C ARG A 10 -9.14 34.08 55.04
N GLU A 11 -8.80 35.23 54.49
CA GLU A 11 -8.86 35.45 53.04
C GLU A 11 -7.66 34.82 52.29
N GLU A 12 -6.47 34.78 52.90
CA GLU A 12 -5.29 34.14 52.30
C GLU A 12 -5.35 32.61 52.33
N GLU A 13 -6.08 31.97 53.24
CA GLU A 13 -6.24 30.51 53.27
C GLU A 13 -7.35 29.96 52.34
N GLN A 14 -8.29 30.81 51.88
CA GLN A 14 -9.38 30.34 50.98
C GLN A 14 -9.02 30.43 49.50
N ALA A 15 -8.24 31.41 49.07
CA ALA A 15 -7.86 31.58 47.66
C ALA A 15 -7.01 30.41 47.07
N PRO A 16 -6.06 29.77 47.80
CA PRO A 16 -5.31 28.64 47.27
C PRO A 16 -6.12 27.35 47.13
N ARG A 17 -7.17 27.17 47.96
CA ARG A 17 -8.00 25.93 47.94
C ARG A 17 -8.98 25.90 46.79
N GLU A 18 -9.57 27.02 46.40
CA GLU A 18 -10.49 27.05 45.22
C GLU A 18 -9.71 26.96 43.92
N ALA A 19 -8.54 27.60 43.80
CA ALA A 19 -7.68 27.46 42.63
C ALA A 19 -7.10 26.06 42.47
N SER A 20 -6.78 25.35 43.58
CA SER A 20 -6.31 23.96 43.55
C SER A 20 -7.45 22.99 43.25
N PHE A 21 -8.68 23.26 43.67
CA PHE A 21 -9.84 22.42 43.43
C PHE A 21 -10.34 22.53 41.98
N THR A 22 -10.32 23.73 41.39
CA THR A 22 -10.64 23.93 39.96
C THR A 22 -9.56 23.37 39.03
N ARG A 23 -8.28 23.52 39.40
CA ARG A 23 -7.15 22.94 38.67
C ARG A 23 -7.21 21.41 38.70
N SER A 24 -7.52 20.79 39.86
CA SER A 24 -7.72 19.36 40.01
C SER A 24 -8.89 18.84 39.18
N ARG A 25 -10.01 19.56 39.08
CA ARG A 25 -11.17 19.15 38.25
C ARG A 25 -10.89 19.25 36.76
N MET A 26 -10.22 20.31 36.28
CA MET A 26 -9.83 20.43 34.88
C MET A 26 -8.82 19.34 34.52
N ASP A 27 -7.88 19.02 35.39
CA ASP A 27 -6.90 17.95 35.18
C ASP A 27 -7.56 16.57 35.06
N ILE A 28 -8.54 16.25 35.93
CA ILE A 28 -9.29 15.00 35.91
C ILE A 28 -10.12 14.87 34.61
N THR A 29 -10.76 15.96 34.17
CA THR A 29 -11.55 15.94 32.93
C THR A 29 -10.65 15.69 31.70
N ALA A 30 -9.49 16.33 31.62
CA ALA A 30 -8.53 16.14 30.55
C ALA A 30 -7.94 14.73 30.57
N GLN A 31 -7.63 14.18 31.75
CA GLN A 31 -7.17 12.81 31.92
C GLN A 31 -8.19 11.79 31.44
N LEU A 32 -9.47 11.95 31.84
CA LEU A 32 -10.55 11.09 31.42
C LEU A 32 -10.78 11.18 29.90
N ALA A 33 -10.78 12.38 29.31
CA ALA A 33 -10.90 12.57 27.87
C ALA A 33 -9.77 11.86 27.10
N THR A 34 -8.53 11.94 27.62
CA THR A 34 -7.37 11.24 27.03
C THR A 34 -7.53 9.72 27.05
N LEU A 35 -8.00 9.15 28.17
CA LEU A 35 -8.26 7.71 28.28
C LEU A 35 -9.39 7.27 27.36
N ILE A 36 -10.47 8.04 27.27
CA ILE A 36 -11.57 7.74 26.35
C ILE A 36 -11.05 7.76 24.90
N ALA A 37 -10.31 8.79 24.51
CA ALA A 37 -9.72 8.88 23.17
C ALA A 37 -8.80 7.67 22.88
N TYR A 38 -7.95 7.28 23.83
CA TYR A 38 -7.10 6.10 23.73
C TYR A 38 -7.88 4.82 23.46
N TYR A 39 -8.92 4.53 24.27
CA TYR A 39 -9.71 3.32 24.11
C TYR A 39 -10.57 3.33 22.84
N VAL A 40 -11.09 4.49 22.44
CA VAL A 40 -11.81 4.62 21.16
C VAL A 40 -10.88 4.31 19.99
N VAL A 41 -9.68 4.87 19.97
CA VAL A 41 -8.69 4.61 18.91
C VAL A 41 -8.28 3.14 18.91
N LEU A 42 -8.01 2.57 20.07
CA LEU A 42 -7.63 1.16 20.21
C LEU A 42 -8.76 0.22 19.75
N PHE A 43 -10.01 0.53 20.10
CA PHE A 43 -11.18 -0.23 19.65
C PHE A 43 -11.35 -0.17 18.12
N LEU A 44 -11.22 1.03 17.52
CA LEU A 44 -11.31 1.16 16.07
C LEU A 44 -10.20 0.38 15.35
N LEU A 45 -8.96 0.39 15.87
CA LEU A 45 -7.88 -0.44 15.33
C LEU A 45 -8.17 -1.93 15.49
N ALA A 46 -8.76 -2.33 16.62
CA ALA A 46 -9.16 -3.73 16.85
C ALA A 46 -10.19 -4.21 15.81
N LEU A 47 -11.12 -3.34 15.37
CA LEU A 47 -12.06 -3.67 14.29
C LEU A 47 -11.35 -4.03 12.99
N TYR A 48 -10.32 -3.28 12.58
CA TYR A 48 -9.49 -3.65 11.42
C TYR A 48 -8.70 -4.95 11.66
N GLY A 49 -8.25 -5.20 12.89
CA GLY A 49 -7.64 -6.47 13.28
C GLY A 49 -8.60 -7.65 13.14
N VAL A 50 -9.83 -7.51 13.63
CA VAL A 50 -10.91 -8.52 13.50
C VAL A 50 -11.24 -8.75 12.02
N HIS A 51 -11.35 -7.71 11.22
CA HIS A 51 -11.56 -7.83 9.77
C HIS A 51 -10.42 -8.62 9.11
N ARG A 52 -9.17 -8.35 9.47
CA ARG A 52 -8.01 -9.12 8.96
C ARG A 52 -8.09 -10.61 9.33
N ALA A 53 -8.42 -10.94 10.58
CA ALA A 53 -8.66 -12.31 11.00
C ALA A 53 -9.82 -12.96 10.22
N PHE A 54 -10.88 -12.21 9.97
CA PHE A 54 -12.00 -12.64 9.13
C PHE A 54 -11.56 -12.95 7.69
N MET A 55 -10.66 -12.14 7.10
CA MET A 55 -10.11 -12.40 5.75
C MET A 55 -9.32 -13.71 5.72
N VAL A 56 -8.51 -14.01 6.74
CA VAL A 56 -7.82 -15.31 6.86
C VAL A 56 -8.82 -16.46 6.93
N ARG A 57 -9.86 -16.34 7.78
CA ARG A 57 -10.93 -17.34 7.85
C ARG A 57 -11.64 -17.52 6.50
N LEU A 58 -11.95 -16.42 5.83
CA LEU A 58 -12.62 -16.43 4.54
C LEU A 58 -11.75 -17.10 3.46
N TYR A 59 -10.45 -16.84 3.48
CA TYR A 59 -9.48 -17.49 2.62
C TYR A 59 -9.55 -19.03 2.80
N TYR A 60 -9.36 -19.53 4.03
CA TYR A 60 -9.38 -20.97 4.28
C TYR A 60 -10.72 -21.64 3.96
N ARG A 61 -11.82 -20.89 4.07
CA ARG A 61 -13.16 -21.40 3.70
C ARG A 61 -13.32 -21.56 2.18
N HIS A 62 -12.67 -20.71 1.39
CA HIS A 62 -12.86 -20.63 -0.05
C HIS A 62 -11.59 -20.93 -0.87
N ARG A 63 -10.50 -21.36 -0.25
CA ARG A 63 -9.23 -21.59 -0.93
C ARG A 63 -9.29 -22.66 -2.03
N ASP A 64 -10.23 -23.59 -1.94
CA ASP A 64 -10.41 -24.67 -2.89
C ASP A 64 -11.44 -24.33 -4.00
N ASP A 65 -12.13 -23.19 -3.88
CA ASP A 65 -13.07 -22.68 -4.89
C ASP A 65 -12.29 -22.02 -6.06
N VAL A 66 -11.40 -22.78 -6.69
CA VAL A 66 -10.54 -22.28 -7.78
C VAL A 66 -11.38 -21.94 -9.00
N PRO A 67 -11.28 -20.73 -9.55
CA PRO A 67 -11.97 -20.36 -10.79
C PRO A 67 -11.56 -21.30 -11.93
N ARG A 68 -12.54 -21.86 -12.61
CA ARG A 68 -12.31 -22.72 -13.78
C ARG A 68 -12.93 -22.06 -15.00
N PRO A 69 -12.22 -22.06 -16.16
CA PRO A 69 -12.81 -21.59 -17.39
C PRO A 69 -13.94 -22.53 -17.84
N ALA A 70 -14.96 -21.98 -18.49
CA ALA A 70 -16.08 -22.75 -19.00
C ALA A 70 -15.75 -23.47 -20.34
N GLY A 71 -14.66 -23.07 -21.00
CA GLY A 71 -14.23 -23.63 -22.29
C GLY A 71 -12.94 -22.98 -22.79
N SER A 72 -12.61 -23.16 -24.06
CA SER A 72 -11.56 -22.43 -24.78
C SER A 72 -12.15 -21.28 -25.59
N LEU A 73 -11.39 -20.20 -25.76
CA LEU A 73 -11.72 -19.11 -26.69
C LEU A 73 -11.21 -19.48 -28.09
N GLU A 74 -12.15 -19.91 -28.95
CA GLU A 74 -11.85 -20.21 -30.33
C GLU A 74 -12.84 -19.49 -31.28
N PRO A 75 -12.38 -18.77 -32.30
CA PRO A 75 -10.96 -18.54 -32.64
C PRO A 75 -10.25 -17.66 -31.61
N LEU A 76 -8.91 -17.78 -31.56
CA LEU A 76 -8.10 -16.93 -30.65
C LEU A 76 -8.34 -15.44 -30.97
N PRO A 77 -8.63 -14.60 -29.95
CA PRO A 77 -8.91 -13.19 -30.14
C PRO A 77 -7.63 -12.35 -30.34
N VAL A 78 -7.77 -11.16 -30.89
CA VAL A 78 -6.69 -10.18 -30.87
C VAL A 78 -6.52 -9.62 -29.46
N VAL A 79 -5.27 -9.62 -28.95
CA VAL A 79 -4.88 -9.06 -27.66
C VAL A 79 -3.98 -7.85 -27.89
N THR A 80 -4.29 -6.72 -27.25
CA THR A 80 -3.40 -5.57 -27.18
C THR A 80 -2.68 -5.56 -25.84
N VAL A 81 -1.35 -5.57 -25.85
CA VAL A 81 -0.53 -5.41 -24.65
C VAL A 81 -0.15 -3.94 -24.49
N GLN A 82 -0.59 -3.30 -23.40
CA GLN A 82 -0.31 -1.91 -23.11
C GLN A 82 0.83 -1.79 -22.10
N LEU A 83 1.88 -1.06 -22.48
CA LEU A 83 3.12 -0.86 -21.72
C LEU A 83 3.29 0.62 -21.41
N PRO A 84 2.67 1.15 -20.33
CA PRO A 84 2.85 2.54 -19.93
C PRO A 84 4.25 2.76 -19.35
N ILE A 85 5.04 3.67 -19.99
CA ILE A 85 6.45 3.92 -19.67
C ILE A 85 6.67 5.41 -19.38
N TYR A 86 7.48 5.69 -18.35
CA TYR A 86 7.93 7.04 -18.04
C TYR A 86 9.33 7.02 -17.39
N ASN A 87 10.38 7.43 -18.12
CA ASN A 87 11.75 7.53 -17.64
C ASN A 87 12.28 6.22 -17.03
N GLU A 88 12.21 5.10 -17.74
CA GLU A 88 12.51 3.73 -17.25
C GLU A 88 13.53 2.99 -18.11
N VAL A 89 14.63 3.71 -18.45
CA VAL A 89 15.66 3.24 -19.39
C VAL A 89 16.24 1.85 -19.06
N TYR A 90 16.32 1.48 -17.77
CA TYR A 90 16.93 0.22 -17.35
C TYR A 90 16.08 -1.02 -17.58
N VAL A 91 14.76 -0.86 -17.72
CA VAL A 91 13.81 -1.98 -17.72
C VAL A 91 12.96 -2.10 -18.98
N VAL A 92 12.85 -1.04 -19.80
CA VAL A 92 11.98 -0.99 -20.96
C VAL A 92 12.29 -2.08 -21.99
N GLU A 93 13.57 -2.34 -22.26
CA GLU A 93 13.98 -3.38 -23.21
C GLU A 93 13.59 -4.77 -22.73
N ARG A 94 13.89 -5.11 -21.47
CA ARG A 94 13.52 -6.38 -20.84
C ARG A 94 12.00 -6.60 -20.87
N LEU A 95 11.21 -5.55 -20.63
CA LEU A 95 9.76 -5.64 -20.68
C LEU A 95 9.26 -6.03 -22.06
N VAL A 96 9.70 -5.33 -23.11
CA VAL A 96 9.27 -5.62 -24.50
C VAL A 96 9.73 -7.03 -24.93
N GLU A 97 10.93 -7.43 -24.54
CA GLU A 97 11.47 -8.77 -24.76
C GLU A 97 10.59 -9.84 -24.11
N ALA A 98 10.22 -9.68 -22.83
CA ALA A 98 9.36 -10.61 -22.11
C ALA A 98 7.94 -10.68 -22.71
N VAL A 99 7.40 -9.56 -23.16
CA VAL A 99 6.08 -9.52 -23.84
C VAL A 99 6.13 -10.17 -25.21
N ALA A 100 7.19 -9.96 -25.98
CA ALA A 100 7.36 -10.61 -27.28
C ALA A 100 7.58 -12.13 -27.16
N ALA A 101 8.01 -12.62 -25.99
CA ALA A 101 8.18 -14.05 -25.68
C ALA A 101 6.88 -14.73 -25.21
N LEU A 102 5.74 -14.02 -25.14
CA LEU A 102 4.45 -14.63 -24.84
C LEU A 102 4.09 -15.67 -25.91
N ASP A 103 3.62 -16.83 -25.46
CA ASP A 103 3.17 -17.91 -26.32
C ASP A 103 1.80 -17.59 -26.92
N TYR A 104 1.82 -16.73 -27.94
CA TYR A 104 0.65 -16.26 -28.67
C TYR A 104 1.01 -15.94 -30.12
N PRO A 105 0.09 -16.15 -31.11
CA PRO A 105 0.35 -15.80 -32.49
C PRO A 105 0.66 -14.32 -32.65
N LYS A 106 1.76 -14.01 -33.35
CA LYS A 106 2.22 -12.63 -33.54
C LYS A 106 1.19 -11.72 -34.22
N GLU A 107 0.42 -12.31 -35.14
CA GLU A 107 -0.62 -11.62 -35.90
C GLU A 107 -1.81 -11.21 -35.05
N LEU A 108 -1.98 -11.86 -33.91
CA LEU A 108 -3.05 -11.61 -32.94
C LEU A 108 -2.55 -10.83 -31.70
N LEU A 109 -1.26 -10.47 -31.68
CA LEU A 109 -0.63 -9.75 -30.55
C LEU A 109 -0.19 -8.34 -30.99
N GLU A 110 -0.94 -7.31 -30.58
CA GLU A 110 -0.54 -5.92 -30.71
C GLU A 110 0.20 -5.48 -29.43
N ILE A 111 1.37 -4.85 -29.58
CA ILE A 111 2.16 -4.32 -28.45
C ILE A 111 2.18 -2.80 -28.54
N GLN A 112 1.56 -2.11 -27.57
CA GLN A 112 1.55 -0.66 -27.49
C GLN A 112 2.54 -0.18 -26.42
N ILE A 113 3.63 0.46 -26.81
CA ILE A 113 4.53 1.18 -25.91
C ILE A 113 3.97 2.58 -25.71
N LEU A 114 3.35 2.84 -24.56
CA LEU A 114 2.69 4.10 -24.22
C LEU A 114 3.71 5.00 -23.48
N ASP A 115 4.43 5.84 -24.22
CA ASP A 115 5.64 6.48 -23.74
C ASP A 115 5.43 7.97 -23.42
N ASP A 116 5.51 8.29 -22.14
CA ASP A 116 5.50 9.65 -21.59
C ASP A 116 6.90 10.16 -21.23
N SER A 117 7.96 9.44 -21.60
CA SER A 117 9.34 9.74 -21.17
C SER A 117 9.88 11.05 -21.72
N THR A 118 10.68 11.70 -20.88
CA THR A 118 11.35 12.99 -21.18
C THR A 118 12.88 12.86 -21.25
N ASP A 119 13.39 11.62 -21.13
CA ASP A 119 14.81 11.30 -21.14
C ASP A 119 15.16 10.29 -22.26
N GLU A 120 16.37 9.71 -22.20
CA GLU A 120 16.86 8.71 -23.15
C GLU A 120 15.99 7.45 -23.28
N THR A 121 15.08 7.20 -22.32
CA THR A 121 14.11 6.09 -22.41
C THR A 121 13.33 6.14 -23.73
N ARG A 122 12.96 7.34 -24.21
CA ARG A 122 12.23 7.51 -25.45
C ARG A 122 12.99 6.98 -26.67
N LEU A 123 14.30 7.22 -26.71
CA LEU A 123 15.17 6.71 -27.79
C LEU A 123 15.29 5.19 -27.72
N VAL A 124 15.49 4.64 -26.51
CA VAL A 124 15.58 3.19 -26.30
C VAL A 124 14.25 2.51 -26.66
N ALA A 125 13.12 3.04 -26.22
CA ALA A 125 11.79 2.51 -26.51
C ALA A 125 11.51 2.50 -28.03
N SER A 126 11.88 3.58 -28.73
CA SER A 126 11.74 3.68 -30.20
C SER A 126 12.61 2.66 -30.92
N ALA A 127 13.88 2.51 -30.52
CA ALA A 127 14.80 1.55 -31.12
C ALA A 127 14.34 0.10 -30.90
N VAL A 128 13.85 -0.23 -29.70
CA VAL A 128 13.30 -1.53 -29.35
C VAL A 128 12.04 -1.80 -30.18
N ALA A 129 11.11 -0.86 -30.29
CA ALA A 129 9.90 -1.00 -31.09
C ALA A 129 10.24 -1.30 -32.56
N GLU A 130 11.20 -0.57 -33.14
CA GLU A 130 11.64 -0.78 -34.52
C GLU A 130 12.28 -2.16 -34.72
N ARG A 131 13.12 -2.61 -33.78
CA ARG A 131 13.73 -3.95 -33.81
C ARG A 131 12.66 -5.05 -33.85
N TYR A 132 11.63 -4.96 -33.02
CA TYR A 132 10.57 -5.97 -32.98
C TYR A 132 9.63 -5.90 -34.19
N ARG A 133 9.36 -4.70 -34.75
CA ARG A 133 8.62 -4.60 -36.03
C ARG A 133 9.35 -5.30 -37.18
N ARG A 134 10.68 -5.15 -37.27
CA ARG A 134 11.48 -5.88 -38.27
C ARG A 134 11.43 -7.40 -38.08
N ASN A 135 11.20 -7.87 -36.85
CA ASN A 135 11.05 -9.28 -36.53
C ASN A 135 9.59 -9.77 -36.71
N GLY A 136 8.71 -8.98 -37.33
CA GLY A 136 7.34 -9.34 -37.67
C GLY A 136 6.32 -9.20 -36.54
N TYR A 137 6.64 -8.46 -35.47
CA TYR A 137 5.66 -8.13 -34.42
C TYR A 137 4.93 -6.83 -34.76
N ASP A 138 3.65 -6.75 -34.37
CA ASP A 138 2.89 -5.51 -34.44
C ASP A 138 3.17 -4.66 -33.18
N VAL A 139 4.17 -3.78 -33.27
CA VAL A 139 4.57 -2.90 -32.17
C VAL A 139 4.29 -1.46 -32.52
N VAL A 140 3.48 -0.79 -31.71
CA VAL A 140 3.14 0.64 -31.84
C VAL A 140 3.79 1.43 -30.72
N HIS A 141 4.65 2.40 -31.06
CA HIS A 141 5.22 3.34 -30.10
C HIS A 141 4.35 4.61 -30.08
N VAL A 142 3.61 4.81 -29.01
CA VAL A 142 2.71 5.97 -28.80
C VAL A 142 3.39 6.92 -27.84
N ALA A 143 4.12 7.89 -28.39
CA ALA A 143 4.71 8.97 -27.62
C ALA A 143 3.69 10.10 -27.45
N ARG A 144 3.52 10.62 -26.22
CA ARG A 144 2.69 11.80 -25.95
C ARG A 144 3.55 13.02 -25.69
N ASP A 145 3.11 14.18 -26.17
CA ASP A 145 3.80 15.46 -25.92
C ASP A 145 3.46 16.04 -24.55
N HIS A 146 2.27 15.69 -24.01
CA HIS A 146 1.80 16.12 -22.71
C HIS A 146 1.43 14.92 -21.85
N ARG A 147 1.92 14.89 -20.64
CA ARG A 147 1.68 13.82 -19.65
C ARG A 147 0.37 14.00 -18.89
N SER A 148 -0.68 14.53 -19.56
CA SER A 148 -1.99 14.74 -18.95
C SER A 148 -2.59 13.42 -18.46
N GLY A 149 -3.06 13.38 -17.19
CA GLY A 149 -3.63 12.18 -16.58
C GLY A 149 -2.61 11.08 -16.27
N PHE A 150 -1.30 11.35 -16.44
CA PHE A 150 -0.23 10.40 -16.10
C PHE A 150 -0.46 9.02 -16.73
N LYS A 151 -0.31 7.93 -15.93
CA LYS A 151 -0.53 6.56 -16.38
C LYS A 151 -1.97 6.33 -16.89
N ALA A 152 -2.98 6.82 -16.16
CA ALA A 152 -4.37 6.71 -16.59
C ALA A 152 -4.61 7.34 -17.96
N GLY A 153 -4.03 8.54 -18.21
CA GLY A 153 -4.10 9.20 -19.51
C GLY A 153 -3.36 8.44 -20.61
N ALA A 154 -2.23 7.82 -20.32
CA ALA A 154 -1.51 6.97 -21.26
C ALA A 154 -2.33 5.73 -21.64
N LEU A 155 -2.88 5.03 -20.65
CA LEU A 155 -3.74 3.86 -20.86
C LEU A 155 -5.02 4.22 -21.62
N GLN A 156 -5.62 5.38 -21.35
CA GLN A 156 -6.81 5.86 -22.07
C GLN A 156 -6.49 6.15 -23.55
N ALA A 157 -5.39 6.82 -23.83
CA ALA A 157 -4.95 7.08 -25.20
C ALA A 157 -4.60 5.78 -25.96
N GLY A 158 -4.05 4.79 -25.25
CA GLY A 158 -3.83 3.46 -25.78
C GLY A 158 -5.12 2.69 -26.04
N LEU A 159 -6.11 2.78 -25.14
CA LEU A 159 -7.42 2.14 -25.28
C LEU A 159 -8.16 2.58 -26.55
N GLU A 160 -8.09 3.87 -26.87
CA GLU A 160 -8.72 4.44 -28.07
C GLU A 160 -8.14 3.88 -29.38
N LYS A 161 -6.83 3.56 -29.36
CA LYS A 161 -6.09 3.04 -30.54
C LYS A 161 -6.01 1.51 -30.57
N ALA A 162 -6.33 0.84 -29.48
CA ALA A 162 -6.18 -0.61 -29.34
C ALA A 162 -7.07 -1.37 -30.35
N ARG A 163 -6.50 -2.36 -31.04
CA ARG A 163 -7.21 -3.27 -31.94
C ARG A 163 -7.80 -4.46 -31.22
N GLY A 164 -7.20 -4.85 -30.08
CA GLY A 164 -7.58 -6.03 -29.33
C GLY A 164 -8.95 -5.95 -28.66
N GLU A 165 -9.65 -7.07 -28.62
CA GLU A 165 -10.82 -7.25 -27.75
C GLU A 165 -10.42 -7.30 -26.29
N PHE A 166 -9.21 -7.78 -26.02
CA PHE A 166 -8.63 -7.89 -24.69
C PHE A 166 -7.38 -7.03 -24.55
N LEU A 167 -7.24 -6.39 -23.39
CA LEU A 167 -6.15 -5.47 -23.06
C LEU A 167 -5.34 -6.04 -21.90
N LEU A 168 -4.12 -6.47 -22.18
CA LEU A 168 -3.16 -6.90 -21.17
C LEU A 168 -2.26 -5.73 -20.78
N ILE A 169 -2.07 -5.49 -19.49
CA ILE A 169 -1.31 -4.31 -19.02
C ILE A 169 -0.12 -4.78 -18.20
N PHE A 170 1.07 -4.22 -18.52
CA PHE A 170 2.28 -4.42 -17.72
C PHE A 170 2.99 -3.09 -17.43
N ASP A 171 3.29 -2.86 -16.15
CA ASP A 171 4.27 -1.85 -15.75
C ASP A 171 5.69 -2.27 -16.18
N ALA A 172 6.59 -1.30 -16.32
CA ALA A 172 7.88 -1.50 -16.98
C ALA A 172 8.82 -2.52 -16.31
N ASP A 173 8.63 -2.83 -15.05
CA ASP A 173 9.45 -3.77 -14.28
C ASP A 173 8.92 -5.21 -14.26
N PHE A 174 7.76 -5.47 -14.86
CA PHE A 174 7.15 -6.79 -14.87
C PHE A 174 7.75 -7.71 -15.91
N VAL A 175 7.83 -9.00 -15.56
CA VAL A 175 8.33 -10.04 -16.44
C VAL A 175 7.29 -11.17 -16.49
N PRO A 176 6.38 -11.14 -17.50
CA PRO A 176 5.37 -12.18 -17.66
C PRO A 176 5.97 -13.54 -18.05
N GLN A 177 5.28 -14.61 -17.64
CA GLN A 177 5.58 -15.96 -18.11
C GLN A 177 4.99 -16.17 -19.51
N PRO A 178 5.66 -16.95 -20.40
CA PRO A 178 5.17 -17.18 -21.76
C PRO A 178 3.73 -17.69 -21.84
N GLY A 179 3.31 -18.58 -20.94
CA GLY A 179 1.97 -19.18 -20.91
C GLY A 179 0.83 -18.29 -20.42
N MET A 180 1.10 -17.07 -19.98
CA MET A 180 0.11 -16.22 -19.29
C MET A 180 -1.20 -16.02 -20.07
N LEU A 181 -1.13 -15.74 -21.38
CA LEU A 181 -2.32 -15.54 -22.20
C LEU A 181 -3.16 -16.82 -22.32
N ARG A 182 -2.51 -17.98 -22.45
CA ARG A 182 -3.20 -19.28 -22.53
C ARG A 182 -3.93 -19.63 -21.24
N GLU A 183 -3.44 -19.19 -20.09
CA GLU A 183 -4.08 -19.42 -18.79
C GLU A 183 -5.22 -18.42 -18.53
N CYS A 184 -5.07 -17.16 -18.95
CA CYS A 184 -6.05 -16.11 -18.67
C CYS A 184 -7.25 -16.10 -19.61
N LEU A 185 -7.02 -16.20 -20.93
CA LEU A 185 -8.05 -16.01 -21.95
C LEU A 185 -9.24 -16.97 -21.85
N PRO A 186 -9.07 -18.26 -21.50
CA PRO A 186 -10.21 -19.17 -21.36
C PRO A 186 -11.28 -18.72 -20.34
N HIS A 187 -10.91 -17.91 -19.35
CA HIS A 187 -11.89 -17.37 -18.38
C HIS A 187 -12.87 -16.37 -18.99
N PHE A 188 -12.53 -15.78 -20.13
CA PHE A 188 -13.41 -14.85 -20.85
C PHE A 188 -14.46 -15.54 -21.73
N THR A 189 -14.52 -16.86 -21.76
CA THR A 189 -15.66 -17.59 -22.35
C THR A 189 -16.97 -17.27 -21.64
N ASP A 190 -16.92 -16.90 -20.36
CA ASP A 190 -18.04 -16.26 -19.69
C ASP A 190 -18.12 -14.77 -20.09
N PRO A 191 -19.18 -14.33 -20.77
CA PRO A 191 -19.33 -12.96 -21.25
C PRO A 191 -19.44 -11.92 -20.12
N LYS A 192 -19.70 -12.35 -18.87
CA LYS A 192 -19.73 -11.48 -17.70
C LYS A 192 -18.36 -11.25 -17.05
N VAL A 193 -17.33 -12.01 -17.47
CA VAL A 193 -15.97 -11.78 -16.98
C VAL A 193 -15.37 -10.59 -17.71
N GLY A 194 -15.09 -9.54 -16.95
CA GLY A 194 -14.54 -8.30 -17.44
C GLY A 194 -13.03 -8.15 -17.24
N MET A 195 -12.47 -8.83 -16.23
CA MET A 195 -11.04 -8.74 -15.91
C MET A 195 -10.54 -10.04 -15.29
N VAL A 196 -9.31 -10.43 -15.65
CA VAL A 196 -8.55 -11.53 -15.05
C VAL A 196 -7.22 -10.99 -14.52
N GLN A 197 -6.94 -11.18 -13.23
CA GLN A 197 -5.73 -10.72 -12.54
C GLN A 197 -4.83 -11.89 -12.17
N ALA A 198 -3.55 -11.82 -12.54
CA ALA A 198 -2.49 -12.71 -12.05
C ALA A 198 -1.90 -12.20 -10.72
N ARG A 199 -1.30 -13.10 -9.95
CA ARG A 199 -0.60 -12.76 -8.70
C ARG A 199 0.77 -12.14 -8.99
N TRP A 200 1.12 -11.10 -8.24
CA TRP A 200 2.49 -10.57 -8.27
C TRP A 200 3.46 -11.49 -7.52
N GLU A 201 4.63 -11.66 -8.10
CA GLU A 201 5.82 -12.25 -7.47
C GLU A 201 6.94 -11.22 -7.49
N HIS A 202 8.08 -11.50 -6.86
CA HIS A 202 9.11 -10.50 -6.59
C HIS A 202 10.47 -10.94 -7.13
N LEU A 203 11.01 -10.20 -8.13
CA LEU A 203 12.30 -10.48 -8.76
C LEU A 203 13.47 -10.36 -7.79
N ASN A 204 13.40 -9.41 -6.86
CA ASN A 204 14.49 -9.04 -5.96
C ASN A 204 14.12 -9.18 -4.48
N ARG A 205 13.28 -10.18 -4.15
CA ARG A 205 12.81 -10.44 -2.78
C ARG A 205 13.95 -10.52 -1.77
N ASP A 206 15.00 -11.25 -2.10
CA ASP A 206 16.10 -11.59 -1.20
C ASP A 206 17.29 -10.61 -1.27
N PHE A 207 17.15 -9.53 -2.03
CA PHE A 207 18.16 -8.48 -2.18
C PHE A 207 18.51 -7.76 -0.88
N SER A 208 17.53 -7.51 0.00
CA SER A 208 17.73 -6.84 1.28
C SER A 208 16.64 -7.19 2.28
N LEU A 209 16.85 -6.83 3.57
CA LEU A 209 15.80 -6.93 4.59
C LEU A 209 14.56 -6.11 4.18
N LEU A 210 14.75 -4.92 3.61
CA LEU A 210 13.66 -4.05 3.17
C LEU A 210 12.82 -4.70 2.07
N THR A 211 13.44 -5.29 1.04
CA THR A 211 12.71 -5.97 -0.04
C THR A 211 12.01 -7.23 0.46
N ARG A 212 12.64 -7.98 1.38
CA ARG A 212 12.01 -9.14 2.02
C ARG A 212 10.77 -8.78 2.83
N ILE A 213 10.80 -7.70 3.59
CA ILE A 213 9.64 -7.21 4.34
C ILE A 213 8.52 -6.76 3.39
N GLN A 214 8.86 -6.02 2.33
CA GLN A 214 7.89 -5.61 1.31
C GLN A 214 7.22 -6.81 0.62
N SER A 215 7.99 -7.86 0.31
CA SER A 215 7.44 -9.08 -0.28
C SER A 215 6.40 -9.74 0.62
N ILE A 216 6.66 -9.83 1.94
CA ILE A 216 5.71 -10.39 2.90
C ILE A 216 4.43 -9.53 2.98
N PHE A 217 4.55 -8.19 2.96
CA PHE A 217 3.38 -7.30 2.91
C PHE A 217 2.51 -7.55 1.68
N LEU A 218 3.12 -7.61 0.50
CA LEU A 218 2.41 -7.83 -0.76
C LEU A 218 1.83 -9.25 -0.88
N ASP A 219 2.57 -10.27 -0.43
CA ASP A 219 2.06 -11.64 -0.39
C ASP A 219 0.80 -11.77 0.48
N GLY A 220 0.71 -11.01 1.59
CA GLY A 220 -0.51 -10.92 2.39
C GLY A 220 -1.71 -10.46 1.57
N HIS A 221 -1.53 -9.39 0.81
CA HIS A 221 -2.56 -8.83 -0.06
C HIS A 221 -2.95 -9.78 -1.20
N PHE A 222 -1.98 -10.26 -1.96
CA PHE A 222 -2.25 -11.11 -3.13
C PHE A 222 -2.72 -12.51 -2.75
N VAL A 223 -2.11 -13.16 -1.75
CA VAL A 223 -2.44 -14.55 -1.41
C VAL A 223 -3.74 -14.63 -0.62
N ILE A 224 -3.88 -13.82 0.43
CA ILE A 224 -5.03 -13.92 1.33
C ILE A 224 -6.20 -13.04 0.86
N GLU A 225 -5.98 -11.72 0.73
CA GLU A 225 -7.09 -10.80 0.51
C GLU A 225 -7.73 -10.95 -0.87
N HIS A 226 -6.93 -10.98 -1.95
CA HIS A 226 -7.48 -11.14 -3.30
C HIS A 226 -8.20 -12.48 -3.49
N THR A 227 -7.59 -13.57 -3.02
CA THR A 227 -8.23 -14.88 -3.08
C THR A 227 -9.53 -14.91 -2.29
N ALA A 228 -9.51 -14.42 -1.05
CA ALA A 228 -10.68 -14.40 -0.19
C ALA A 228 -11.81 -13.56 -0.81
N ARG A 229 -11.51 -12.35 -1.29
CA ARG A 229 -12.50 -11.46 -1.93
C ARG A 229 -13.08 -12.07 -3.19
N ASN A 230 -12.24 -12.48 -4.12
CA ASN A 230 -12.67 -13.04 -5.39
C ASN A 230 -13.53 -14.30 -5.21
N ARG A 231 -13.00 -15.32 -4.53
CA ARG A 231 -13.67 -16.62 -4.41
C ARG A 231 -14.93 -16.60 -3.55
N SER A 232 -15.08 -15.62 -2.65
CA SER A 232 -16.30 -15.45 -1.84
C SER A 232 -17.34 -14.52 -2.48
N GLY A 233 -17.10 -14.03 -3.70
CA GLY A 233 -17.97 -13.13 -4.44
C GLY A 233 -18.07 -11.74 -3.81
N ARG A 234 -16.94 -11.20 -3.34
CA ARG A 234 -16.74 -9.82 -2.92
C ARG A 234 -15.97 -9.07 -4.01
N PHE A 235 -16.05 -7.74 -3.99
CA PHE A 235 -15.27 -6.93 -4.92
C PHE A 235 -13.78 -6.97 -4.55
N PHE A 236 -12.93 -7.10 -5.58
CA PHE A 236 -11.49 -6.94 -5.47
C PHE A 236 -10.98 -6.08 -6.63
N ASN A 237 -9.76 -5.60 -6.54
CA ASN A 237 -9.23 -4.68 -7.53
C ASN A 237 -8.18 -5.31 -8.45
N PHE A 238 -8.13 -4.83 -9.68
CA PHE A 238 -6.94 -4.85 -10.52
C PHE A 238 -5.84 -4.01 -9.85
N ASN A 239 -4.61 -4.47 -9.88
CA ASN A 239 -3.47 -3.81 -9.22
C ASN A 239 -2.62 -2.97 -10.20
N GLY A 240 -3.24 -2.45 -11.24
CA GLY A 240 -2.60 -1.59 -12.23
C GLY A 240 -1.78 -2.31 -13.29
N THR A 241 -1.49 -3.61 -13.11
CA THR A 241 -0.59 -4.40 -13.97
C THR A 241 -0.82 -5.90 -13.82
N ALA A 242 -0.25 -6.71 -14.69
CA ALA A 242 -0.34 -8.18 -14.69
C ALA A 242 -1.79 -8.69 -14.72
N GLY A 243 -2.64 -8.03 -15.49
CA GLY A 243 -4.02 -8.44 -15.67
C GLY A 243 -4.56 -8.09 -17.04
N ILE A 244 -5.58 -8.83 -17.46
CA ILE A 244 -6.24 -8.71 -18.76
C ILE A 244 -7.65 -8.17 -18.54
N TRP A 245 -8.00 -7.15 -19.29
CA TRP A 245 -9.33 -6.56 -19.33
C TRP A 245 -10.05 -6.89 -20.61
N ARG A 246 -11.33 -7.22 -20.56
CA ARG A 246 -12.20 -7.14 -21.72
C ARG A 246 -12.41 -5.66 -22.05
N ARG A 247 -12.10 -5.23 -23.27
CA ARG A 247 -12.21 -3.83 -23.71
C ARG A 247 -13.59 -3.23 -23.41
N ARG A 248 -14.67 -3.98 -23.67
CA ARG A 248 -16.03 -3.57 -23.37
C ARG A 248 -16.23 -3.29 -21.88
N CYS A 249 -15.64 -4.06 -20.98
CA CYS A 249 -15.72 -3.85 -19.55
C CYS A 249 -15.17 -2.47 -19.15
N LEU A 250 -14.00 -2.09 -19.68
CA LEU A 250 -13.43 -0.76 -19.45
C LEU A 250 -14.29 0.35 -20.02
N THR A 251 -14.84 0.16 -21.21
CA THR A 251 -15.74 1.12 -21.87
C THR A 251 -17.01 1.32 -21.04
N ASP A 252 -17.66 0.23 -20.62
CA ASP A 252 -18.88 0.26 -19.81
C ASP A 252 -18.62 0.90 -18.42
N ALA A 253 -17.39 0.77 -17.90
CA ALA A 253 -16.94 1.43 -16.67
C ALA A 253 -16.58 2.92 -16.86
N GLY A 254 -16.68 3.48 -18.07
CA GLY A 254 -16.35 4.88 -18.38
C GLY A 254 -14.85 5.12 -18.61
N GLY A 255 -14.07 4.11 -19.03
CA GLY A 255 -12.65 4.20 -19.35
C GLY A 255 -11.74 4.45 -18.16
N TRP A 256 -10.48 4.75 -18.46
CA TRP A 256 -9.50 5.15 -17.46
C TRP A 256 -9.71 6.60 -17.04
N GLN A 257 -9.76 6.85 -15.74
CA GLN A 257 -9.96 8.19 -15.16
C GLN A 257 -8.76 8.59 -14.32
N ALA A 258 -8.37 9.86 -14.40
CA ALA A 258 -7.16 10.40 -13.74
C ALA A 258 -7.47 11.25 -12.50
N ASP A 259 -8.69 11.20 -11.99
CA ASP A 259 -9.16 11.96 -10.84
C ASP A 259 -8.79 11.32 -9.49
N THR A 260 -8.21 10.12 -9.51
CA THR A 260 -7.59 9.44 -8.37
C THR A 260 -6.16 9.00 -8.72
N LEU A 261 -5.30 8.86 -7.70
CA LEU A 261 -3.93 8.35 -7.89
C LEU A 261 -3.84 6.82 -8.05
N THR A 262 -4.96 6.13 -7.94
CA THR A 262 -5.12 4.69 -8.17
C THR A 262 -6.23 4.46 -9.18
N GLU A 263 -5.91 4.74 -10.45
CA GLU A 263 -6.81 4.58 -11.60
C GLU A 263 -7.32 3.14 -11.72
N ASP A 264 -6.51 2.20 -11.29
CA ASP A 264 -6.76 0.76 -11.28
C ASP A 264 -7.85 0.37 -10.27
N LEU A 265 -7.74 0.85 -9.03
CA LEU A 265 -8.73 0.64 -7.98
C LEU A 265 -10.07 1.30 -8.36
N ASP A 266 -10.02 2.54 -8.87
CA ASP A 266 -11.20 3.28 -9.33
C ASP A 266 -11.92 2.55 -10.47
N ALA A 267 -11.22 2.19 -11.55
CA ALA A 267 -11.78 1.45 -12.68
C ALA A 267 -12.35 0.10 -12.24
N SER A 268 -11.67 -0.59 -11.31
CA SER A 268 -12.11 -1.89 -10.79
C SER A 268 -13.45 -1.82 -10.08
N TYR A 269 -13.64 -0.83 -9.23
CA TYR A 269 -14.90 -0.66 -8.51
C TYR A 269 -16.02 -0.20 -9.42
N ARG A 270 -15.77 0.73 -10.38
CA ARG A 270 -16.74 1.16 -11.38
C ARG A 270 -17.22 0.00 -12.26
N ALA A 271 -16.29 -0.84 -12.72
CA ALA A 271 -16.62 -2.01 -13.53
C ALA A 271 -17.51 -3.01 -12.78
N GLN A 272 -17.19 -3.30 -11.52
CA GLN A 272 -17.97 -4.23 -10.70
C GLN A 272 -19.33 -3.64 -10.29
N LEU A 273 -19.44 -2.32 -10.10
CA LEU A 273 -20.70 -1.62 -9.93
C LEU A 273 -21.58 -1.71 -11.19
N ALA A 274 -20.97 -1.69 -12.38
CA ALA A 274 -21.64 -1.93 -13.66
C ALA A 274 -22.03 -3.41 -13.89
N GLY A 275 -21.78 -4.30 -12.94
CA GLY A 275 -22.18 -5.70 -12.97
C GLY A 275 -21.15 -6.67 -13.57
N TRP A 276 -19.95 -6.20 -13.92
CA TRP A 276 -18.88 -7.07 -14.39
C TRP A 276 -18.29 -7.92 -13.28
N ARG A 277 -17.90 -9.15 -13.60
CA ARG A 277 -17.20 -10.06 -12.70
C ARG A 277 -15.71 -10.08 -13.00
N PHE A 278 -14.92 -10.27 -11.95
CA PHE A 278 -13.47 -10.39 -12.04
C PHE A 278 -13.03 -11.77 -11.59
N VAL A 279 -11.93 -12.24 -12.16
CA VAL A 279 -11.29 -13.53 -11.84
C VAL A 279 -9.88 -13.28 -11.34
N TYR A 280 -9.52 -13.94 -10.25
CA TYR A 280 -8.19 -13.91 -9.69
C TYR A 280 -7.51 -15.28 -9.77
N LEU A 281 -6.35 -15.33 -10.43
CA LEU A 281 -5.54 -16.52 -10.59
C LEU A 281 -4.34 -16.47 -9.63
N LYS A 282 -4.52 -17.05 -8.43
CA LYS A 282 -3.49 -17.05 -7.37
C LYS A 282 -2.19 -17.75 -7.80
N ASP A 283 -2.29 -18.80 -8.58
CA ASP A 283 -1.16 -19.67 -8.92
C ASP A 283 -0.43 -19.23 -10.19
N LEU A 284 -1.07 -18.42 -11.04
CA LEU A 284 -0.42 -17.72 -12.15
C LEU A 284 0.34 -16.50 -11.60
N VAL A 285 1.66 -16.53 -11.73
CA VAL A 285 2.52 -15.48 -11.15
C VAL A 285 3.22 -14.64 -12.21
N VAL A 286 3.36 -13.35 -11.94
CA VAL A 286 4.13 -12.41 -12.76
C VAL A 286 5.06 -11.64 -11.82
N ALA A 287 6.37 -11.78 -12.04
CA ALA A 287 7.38 -11.21 -11.16
C ALA A 287 7.68 -9.75 -11.51
N ALA A 288 7.91 -8.93 -10.46
CA ALA A 288 8.24 -7.50 -10.57
C ALA A 288 9.33 -7.08 -9.58
N GLU A 289 9.90 -5.91 -9.79
CA GLU A 289 10.94 -5.35 -8.94
C GLU A 289 10.36 -4.58 -7.77
N LEU A 290 10.73 -4.95 -6.54
CA LEU A 290 10.43 -4.17 -5.33
C LEU A 290 11.36 -2.97 -5.19
N PRO A 291 10.88 -1.83 -4.66
CA PRO A 291 11.72 -0.69 -4.30
C PRO A 291 12.88 -1.09 -3.38
N VAL A 292 14.12 -0.79 -3.79
CA VAL A 292 15.33 -1.14 -3.03
C VAL A 292 15.73 -0.10 -2.01
N ASP A 293 15.15 1.11 -2.10
CA ASP A 293 15.38 2.19 -1.14
C ASP A 293 14.09 2.57 -0.39
N ILE A 294 14.26 3.05 0.85
CA ILE A 294 13.14 3.39 1.73
C ILE A 294 12.32 4.58 1.22
N ASN A 295 12.93 5.54 0.51
CA ASN A 295 12.22 6.71 0.00
C ASN A 295 11.32 6.32 -1.18
N GLY A 296 11.80 5.40 -2.05
CA GLY A 296 11.00 4.78 -3.10
C GLY A 296 9.81 4.03 -2.53
N PHE A 297 10.01 3.25 -1.48
CA PHE A 297 8.94 2.55 -0.80
C PHE A 297 7.94 3.51 -0.13
N LYS A 298 8.40 4.54 0.59
CA LYS A 298 7.55 5.58 1.17
C LYS A 298 6.71 6.29 0.11
N SER A 299 7.33 6.68 -1.02
CA SER A 299 6.63 7.35 -2.13
C SER A 299 5.54 6.46 -2.75
N GLN A 300 5.83 5.16 -2.93
CA GLN A 300 4.87 4.19 -3.43
C GLN A 300 3.68 4.03 -2.45
N GLN A 301 3.96 3.86 -1.16
CA GLN A 301 2.94 3.70 -0.11
C GLN A 301 2.08 4.96 0.05
N HIS A 302 2.68 6.15 -0.02
CA HIS A 302 1.97 7.43 -0.01
C HIS A 302 0.95 7.50 -1.15
N ARG A 303 1.38 7.18 -2.38
CA ARG A 303 0.52 7.19 -3.56
C ARG A 303 -0.65 6.20 -3.43
N TRP A 304 -0.39 4.96 -3.01
CA TRP A 304 -1.41 3.94 -2.83
C TRP A 304 -2.41 4.33 -1.73
N THR A 305 -1.91 4.83 -0.60
CA THR A 305 -2.74 5.32 0.50
C THR A 305 -3.63 6.47 0.05
N LYS A 306 -3.06 7.49 -0.60
CA LYS A 306 -3.82 8.66 -1.07
C LYS A 306 -4.88 8.26 -2.09
N GLY A 307 -4.51 7.48 -3.09
CA GLY A 307 -5.42 7.02 -4.13
C GLY A 307 -6.57 6.16 -3.59
N SER A 308 -6.29 5.26 -2.64
CA SER A 308 -7.33 4.46 -1.98
C SER A 308 -8.38 5.33 -1.26
N ILE A 309 -7.94 6.36 -0.52
CA ILE A 309 -8.86 7.29 0.16
C ILE A 309 -9.63 8.14 -0.86
N GLN A 310 -9.00 8.58 -1.95
CA GLN A 310 -9.68 9.30 -3.04
C GLN A 310 -10.78 8.43 -3.67
N THR A 311 -10.45 7.18 -4.01
CA THR A 311 -11.42 6.22 -4.56
C THR A 311 -12.54 5.92 -3.56
N GLY A 312 -12.22 5.77 -2.27
CA GLY A 312 -13.21 5.59 -1.21
C GLY A 312 -14.18 6.79 -1.12
N ARG A 313 -13.67 8.01 -1.14
CA ARG A 313 -14.53 9.22 -1.16
C ARG A 313 -15.45 9.29 -2.38
N LYS A 314 -14.94 8.88 -3.53
CA LYS A 314 -15.67 8.89 -4.80
C LYS A 314 -16.77 7.84 -4.85
N LEU A 315 -16.45 6.58 -4.52
CA LEU A 315 -17.31 5.44 -4.84
C LEU A 315 -18.01 4.80 -3.64
N LEU A 316 -17.49 4.92 -2.41
CA LEU A 316 -18.09 4.27 -1.24
C LEU A 316 -19.53 4.71 -0.96
N PRO A 317 -19.92 6.00 -1.10
CA PRO A 317 -21.30 6.42 -0.93
C PRO A 317 -22.27 5.74 -1.92
N GLU A 318 -21.85 5.56 -3.18
CA GLU A 318 -22.62 4.87 -4.21
C GLU A 318 -22.76 3.38 -3.89
N ILE A 319 -21.65 2.71 -3.52
CA ILE A 319 -21.63 1.30 -3.13
C ILE A 319 -22.59 1.04 -1.97
N LEU A 320 -22.57 1.88 -0.93
CA LEU A 320 -23.43 1.70 0.23
C LEU A 320 -24.92 1.89 -0.07
N ARG A 321 -25.26 2.78 -1.03
CA ARG A 321 -26.64 3.01 -1.48
C ARG A 321 -27.13 2.02 -2.53
N SER A 322 -26.23 1.29 -3.20
CA SER A 322 -26.56 0.32 -4.27
C SER A 322 -27.40 -0.86 -3.75
N ALA A 323 -27.94 -1.67 -4.66
CA ALA A 323 -28.64 -2.91 -4.34
C ALA A 323 -27.69 -4.12 -4.08
N LEU A 324 -26.38 -3.89 -3.95
CA LEU A 324 -25.39 -4.94 -3.73
C LEU A 324 -25.64 -5.69 -2.41
N PRO A 325 -25.28 -6.99 -2.34
CA PRO A 325 -25.36 -7.77 -1.12
C PRO A 325 -24.55 -7.15 0.02
N TRP A 326 -25.06 -7.25 1.27
CA TRP A 326 -24.39 -6.69 2.46
C TRP A 326 -22.92 -7.10 2.60
N LYS A 327 -22.61 -8.37 2.30
CA LYS A 327 -21.24 -8.89 2.33
C LYS A 327 -20.27 -8.10 1.43
N VAL A 328 -20.75 -7.60 0.28
CA VAL A 328 -19.96 -6.78 -0.66
C VAL A 328 -19.77 -5.37 -0.10
N LYS A 329 -20.84 -4.76 0.45
CA LYS A 329 -20.78 -3.42 1.02
C LYS A 329 -19.84 -3.32 2.21
N VAL A 330 -19.91 -4.28 3.14
CA VAL A 330 -19.03 -4.35 4.31
C VAL A 330 -17.57 -4.53 3.88
N GLU A 331 -17.30 -5.43 2.95
CA GLU A 331 -15.94 -5.63 2.45
C GLU A 331 -15.42 -4.39 1.73
N ALA A 332 -16.22 -3.76 0.88
CA ALA A 332 -15.86 -2.52 0.21
C ALA A 332 -15.55 -1.40 1.21
N PHE A 333 -16.32 -1.29 2.29
CA PHE A 333 -16.03 -0.35 3.38
C PHE A 333 -14.64 -0.59 3.96
N PHE A 334 -14.34 -1.80 4.44
CA PHE A 334 -13.04 -2.10 5.02
C PHE A 334 -11.89 -1.96 4.00
N HIS A 335 -12.09 -2.40 2.78
CA HIS A 335 -11.08 -2.31 1.73
C HIS A 335 -10.71 -0.85 1.40
N LEU A 336 -11.70 0.01 1.17
CA LEU A 336 -11.49 1.40 0.77
C LEU A 336 -11.10 2.31 1.95
N THR A 337 -11.39 1.90 3.20
CA THR A 337 -11.04 2.67 4.40
C THR A 337 -9.84 2.11 5.16
N ASN A 338 -9.25 0.99 4.75
CA ASN A 338 -8.15 0.35 5.47
C ASN A 338 -6.99 1.31 5.79
N ASN A 339 -6.71 2.23 4.89
CA ASN A 339 -5.63 3.21 5.06
C ASN A 339 -5.90 4.28 6.14
N PHE A 340 -7.15 4.45 6.62
CA PHE A 340 -7.42 5.24 7.83
C PHE A 340 -6.76 4.66 9.08
N SER A 341 -6.44 3.36 9.08
CA SER A 341 -5.70 2.73 10.17
C SER A 341 -4.36 3.41 10.47
N TYR A 342 -3.71 4.03 9.48
CA TYR A 342 -2.46 4.78 9.71
C TYR A 342 -2.70 6.02 10.58
N LEU A 343 -3.80 6.74 10.39
CA LEU A 343 -4.18 7.86 11.27
C LEU A 343 -4.45 7.37 12.70
N LEU A 344 -5.18 6.26 12.84
CA LEU A 344 -5.44 5.66 14.15
C LEU A 344 -4.15 5.18 14.83
N VAL A 345 -3.20 4.62 14.07
CA VAL A 345 -1.89 4.20 14.59
C VAL A 345 -1.09 5.39 15.12
N VAL A 346 -1.06 6.52 14.41
CA VAL A 346 -0.36 7.73 14.89
C VAL A 346 -1.05 8.31 16.12
N LEU A 347 -2.39 8.35 16.14
CA LEU A 347 -3.15 8.75 17.32
C LEU A 347 -2.87 7.82 18.50
N LEU A 348 -2.85 6.51 18.30
CA LEU A 348 -2.48 5.54 19.32
C LEU A 348 -1.06 5.78 19.82
N ALA A 349 -0.10 6.03 18.92
CA ALA A 349 1.28 6.33 19.28
C ALA A 349 1.40 7.54 20.21
N LEU A 350 0.64 8.60 19.95
CA LEU A 350 0.62 9.80 20.78
C LEU A 350 -0.08 9.60 22.12
N LEU A 351 -1.13 8.77 22.17
CA LEU A 351 -1.98 8.57 23.35
C LEU A 351 -1.46 7.45 24.27
N LEU A 352 -0.67 6.50 23.78
CA LEU A 352 -0.23 5.33 24.53
C LEU A 352 0.53 5.67 25.81
N PHE A 353 1.55 6.52 25.71
CA PHE A 353 2.37 6.89 26.86
C PHE A 353 1.61 7.77 27.88
N PRO A 354 0.88 8.83 27.47
CA PRO A 354 -0.03 9.55 28.38
C PRO A 354 -1.05 8.65 29.08
N ALA A 355 -1.65 7.69 28.36
CA ALA A 355 -2.62 6.78 28.95
C ALA A 355 -2.00 5.88 30.05
N ILE A 356 -0.74 5.46 29.88
CA ILE A 356 0.00 4.70 30.90
C ILE A 356 0.17 5.56 32.15
N ILE A 357 0.66 6.81 32.02
CA ILE A 357 0.90 7.73 33.14
C ILE A 357 -0.40 8.07 33.85
N ILE A 358 -1.46 8.41 33.12
CA ILE A 358 -2.75 8.80 33.69
C ILE A 358 -3.35 7.65 34.50
N ARG A 359 -3.34 6.41 33.98
CA ARG A 359 -3.85 5.24 34.71
C ARG A 359 -3.13 5.01 36.03
N GLU A 360 -1.82 5.27 36.06
CA GLU A 360 -1.03 5.20 37.29
C GLU A 360 -1.46 6.26 38.29
N GLN A 361 -1.56 7.52 37.86
CA GLN A 361 -1.89 8.66 38.72
C GLN A 361 -3.29 8.53 39.34
N ILE A 362 -4.27 8.00 38.59
CA ILE A 362 -5.66 7.87 39.10
C ILE A 362 -5.95 6.50 39.72
N GLY A 363 -4.95 5.61 39.82
CA GLY A 363 -5.11 4.26 40.41
C GLY A 363 -5.91 3.29 39.54
N TRP A 364 -6.05 3.53 38.23
CA TRP A 364 -6.83 2.71 37.31
C TRP A 364 -5.97 1.71 36.51
N GLN A 365 -4.87 1.20 37.11
CA GLN A 365 -3.98 0.25 36.44
C GLN A 365 -4.72 -1.01 35.96
N LYS A 366 -5.78 -1.43 36.65
CA LYS A 366 -6.63 -2.59 36.26
C LYS A 366 -7.28 -2.41 34.88
N LEU A 367 -7.48 -1.18 34.40
CA LEU A 367 -7.97 -0.95 33.04
C LEU A 367 -6.99 -1.43 31.96
N ALA A 368 -5.71 -1.60 32.28
CA ALA A 368 -4.75 -2.23 31.36
C ALA A 368 -5.18 -3.65 30.94
N ILE A 369 -6.05 -4.30 31.70
CA ILE A 369 -6.59 -5.61 31.30
C ILE A 369 -7.42 -5.54 30.00
N LEU A 370 -8.00 -4.37 29.69
CA LEU A 370 -8.72 -4.12 28.44
C LEU A 370 -7.80 -3.99 27.23
N ASP A 371 -6.55 -3.59 27.45
CA ASP A 371 -5.55 -3.49 26.39
C ASP A 371 -5.22 -4.87 25.83
N PHE A 372 -5.18 -5.91 26.68
CA PHE A 372 -4.80 -7.26 26.30
C PHE A 372 -5.62 -7.84 25.15
N PRO A 373 -6.96 -7.97 25.23
CA PRO A 373 -7.73 -8.55 24.14
C PRO A 373 -7.65 -7.72 22.86
N LEU A 374 -7.54 -6.40 22.97
CA LEU A 374 -7.48 -5.50 21.82
C LEU A 374 -6.10 -5.56 21.13
N PHE A 375 -5.02 -5.46 21.89
CA PHE A 375 -3.67 -5.59 21.36
C PHE A 375 -3.34 -7.01 20.90
N PHE A 376 -3.68 -8.02 21.70
CA PHE A 376 -3.46 -9.41 21.33
C PHE A 376 -4.28 -9.79 20.09
N GLY A 377 -5.55 -9.37 20.03
CA GLY A 377 -6.39 -9.60 18.87
C GLY A 377 -5.82 -9.00 17.59
N ALA A 378 -5.38 -7.74 17.65
CA ALA A 378 -4.75 -7.05 16.52
C ALA A 378 -3.41 -7.69 16.14
N THR A 379 -2.54 -7.96 17.12
CA THR A 379 -1.20 -8.54 16.89
C THR A 379 -1.32 -9.99 16.40
N PHE A 380 -2.17 -10.80 17.02
CA PHE A 380 -2.35 -12.18 16.59
C PHE A 380 -2.96 -12.27 15.19
N SER A 381 -3.93 -11.41 14.87
CA SER A 381 -4.51 -11.36 13.52
C SER A 381 -3.47 -10.97 12.48
N PHE A 382 -2.57 -10.04 12.81
CA PHE A 382 -1.45 -9.63 11.97
C PHE A 382 -0.48 -10.80 11.71
N ILE A 383 -0.05 -11.48 12.77
CA ILE A 383 0.85 -12.63 12.67
C ILE A 383 0.18 -13.76 11.86
N ALA A 384 -1.05 -14.14 12.21
CA ALA A 384 -1.79 -15.19 11.52
C ALA A 384 -1.94 -14.89 10.02
N PHE A 385 -2.23 -13.64 9.66
CA PHE A 385 -2.41 -13.21 8.29
C PHE A 385 -1.13 -13.39 7.45
N TYR A 386 0.01 -12.89 7.92
CA TYR A 386 1.26 -12.98 7.15
C TYR A 386 1.90 -14.37 7.21
N VAL A 387 1.78 -15.07 8.32
CA VAL A 387 2.22 -16.48 8.41
C VAL A 387 1.40 -17.35 7.45
N SER A 388 0.08 -17.19 7.44
CA SER A 388 -0.78 -17.91 6.48
C SER A 388 -0.40 -17.59 5.04
N SER A 389 -0.18 -16.31 4.68
CA SER A 389 0.17 -15.95 3.30
C SER A 389 1.46 -16.63 2.83
N GLN A 390 2.49 -16.70 3.68
CA GLN A 390 3.75 -17.33 3.34
C GLN A 390 3.63 -18.86 3.25
N THR A 391 2.87 -19.47 4.16
CA THR A 391 2.65 -20.92 4.15
C THR A 391 1.90 -21.38 2.90
N GLU A 392 0.90 -20.60 2.46
CA GLU A 392 0.04 -20.93 1.31
C GLU A 392 0.75 -20.77 -0.06
N ILE A 393 1.94 -20.20 -0.08
CA ILE A 393 2.83 -20.18 -1.25
C ILE A 393 4.08 -21.07 -1.07
N GLY A 394 3.99 -22.06 -0.17
CA GLY A 394 5.02 -23.07 0.04
C GLY A 394 6.25 -22.61 0.85
N ARG A 395 6.18 -21.44 1.51
CA ARG A 395 7.30 -20.95 2.34
C ARG A 395 7.14 -21.38 3.80
N SER A 396 8.26 -21.60 4.48
CA SER A 396 8.25 -21.99 5.89
C SER A 396 7.72 -20.87 6.79
N TRP A 397 6.83 -21.20 7.74
CA TRP A 397 6.32 -20.28 8.73
C TRP A 397 7.36 -19.80 9.76
N LYS A 398 8.39 -20.63 10.07
CA LYS A 398 9.41 -20.32 11.08
C LYS A 398 10.26 -19.09 10.73
N PRO A 399 10.87 -18.98 9.53
CA PRO A 399 11.54 -17.74 9.12
C PRO A 399 10.57 -16.55 9.07
N THR A 400 9.32 -16.75 8.65
CA THR A 400 8.33 -15.69 8.60
C THR A 400 8.08 -15.09 9.98
N LEU A 401 7.93 -15.95 11.01
CA LEU A 401 7.72 -15.49 12.38
C LEU A 401 8.90 -14.64 12.90
N LYS A 402 10.14 -14.96 12.49
CA LYS A 402 11.34 -14.17 12.84
C LYS A 402 11.25 -12.72 12.29
N TYR A 403 10.62 -12.54 11.12
CA TYR A 403 10.48 -11.21 10.52
C TYR A 403 9.30 -10.40 11.06
N MET A 404 8.37 -10.99 11.83
CA MET A 404 7.17 -10.29 12.32
C MET A 404 7.46 -9.00 13.11
N PRO A 405 8.40 -8.97 14.08
CA PRO A 405 8.71 -7.73 14.78
C PRO A 405 9.16 -6.61 13.84
N MET A 406 10.00 -6.93 12.86
CA MET A 406 10.49 -5.95 11.88
C MET A 406 9.39 -5.53 10.90
N LEU A 407 8.53 -6.46 10.48
CA LEU A 407 7.36 -6.18 9.65
C LEU A 407 6.43 -5.18 10.36
N MET A 408 6.12 -5.40 11.64
CA MET A 408 5.33 -4.49 12.47
C MET A 408 6.03 -3.13 12.60
N SER A 409 7.32 -3.13 12.91
CA SER A 409 8.11 -1.90 13.06
C SER A 409 8.12 -1.05 11.80
N ILE A 410 8.36 -1.62 10.62
CA ILE A 410 8.33 -0.88 9.35
C ILE A 410 6.93 -0.37 9.06
N GLY A 411 5.88 -1.17 9.31
CA GLY A 411 4.49 -0.72 9.16
C GLY A 411 4.16 0.51 10.03
N LEU A 412 4.64 0.52 11.28
CA LEU A 412 4.50 1.65 12.19
C LEU A 412 5.34 2.86 11.74
N GLY A 413 6.58 2.65 11.32
CA GLY A 413 7.45 3.71 10.83
C GLY A 413 6.91 4.42 9.58
N LEU A 414 6.18 3.70 8.71
CA LEU A 414 5.51 4.26 7.54
C LEU A 414 4.26 5.08 7.89
N SER A 415 3.73 4.95 9.11
CA SER A 415 2.45 5.56 9.48
C SER A 415 2.43 7.08 9.31
N LEU A 416 3.49 7.81 9.65
CA LEU A 416 3.58 9.26 9.45
C LEU A 416 3.53 9.66 7.97
N ASN A 417 4.25 8.93 7.12
CA ASN A 417 4.21 9.12 5.68
C ASN A 417 2.78 8.92 5.14
N ASN A 418 2.11 7.90 5.61
CA ASN A 418 0.79 7.52 5.10
C ASN A 418 -0.33 8.39 5.71
N VAL A 419 -0.18 8.89 6.94
CA VAL A 419 -1.10 9.89 7.53
C VAL A 419 -1.12 11.16 6.69
N SER A 420 0.04 11.64 6.22
CA SER A 420 0.06 12.81 5.34
C SER A 420 -0.74 12.56 4.05
N ALA A 421 -0.64 11.36 3.48
CA ALA A 421 -1.40 10.95 2.31
C ALA A 421 -2.91 10.91 2.57
N VAL A 422 -3.33 10.39 3.74
CA VAL A 422 -4.75 10.39 4.17
C VAL A 422 -5.27 11.82 4.29
N ILE A 423 -4.55 12.70 5.00
CA ILE A 423 -4.95 14.10 5.19
C ILE A 423 -5.04 14.82 3.85
N GLU A 424 -4.02 14.68 2.98
CA GLU A 424 -4.02 15.28 1.64
C GLU A 424 -5.23 14.83 0.80
N ALA A 425 -5.58 13.53 0.86
CA ALA A 425 -6.75 13.01 0.17
C ALA A 425 -8.06 13.57 0.72
N LEU A 426 -8.17 13.74 2.04
CA LEU A 426 -9.37 14.30 2.69
C LEU A 426 -9.56 15.79 2.38
N VAL A 427 -8.47 16.56 2.37
CA VAL A 427 -8.48 18.00 2.06
C VAL A 427 -8.64 18.25 0.54
N GLY A 428 -8.46 17.23 -0.30
CA GLY A 428 -8.56 17.36 -1.76
C GLY A 428 -7.32 17.98 -2.39
N ARG A 429 -6.15 17.91 -1.74
CA ARG A 429 -4.89 18.44 -2.29
C ARG A 429 -4.45 17.62 -3.49
N SER A 430 -4.36 18.26 -4.66
CA SER A 430 -3.76 17.66 -5.85
C SER A 430 -2.24 17.52 -5.67
N THR A 431 -1.69 16.37 -6.06
CA THR A 431 -0.25 16.15 -6.13
C THR A 431 0.07 15.40 -7.41
N GLU A 432 1.23 15.72 -7.98
CA GLU A 432 1.72 15.04 -9.17
C GLU A 432 2.02 13.55 -8.88
N PHE A 433 1.86 12.75 -9.91
CA PHE A 433 2.21 11.33 -9.85
C PHE A 433 3.75 11.17 -9.81
N THR A 434 4.27 10.82 -8.64
CA THR A 434 5.69 10.52 -8.47
C THR A 434 5.95 9.03 -8.75
N ARG A 435 6.74 8.77 -9.77
CA ARG A 435 7.15 7.41 -10.16
C ARG A 435 8.12 6.80 -9.13
N THR A 436 7.98 5.50 -8.86
CA THR A 436 8.97 4.72 -8.11
C THR A 436 10.08 4.28 -9.08
N PRO A 437 11.35 4.65 -8.84
CA PRO A 437 12.47 4.23 -9.71
C PRO A 437 12.60 2.71 -9.78
N LYS A 438 12.96 2.21 -10.98
CA LYS A 438 13.26 0.81 -11.26
C LYS A 438 14.69 0.69 -11.74
N TYR A 439 15.40 -0.31 -11.24
CA TYR A 439 16.84 -0.41 -11.40
C TYR A 439 17.30 -1.71 -12.08
N ARG A 440 16.38 -2.60 -12.47
CA ARG A 440 16.67 -3.94 -13.00
C ARG A 440 17.50 -4.75 -12.01
N ILE A 441 17.01 -4.84 -10.76
CA ILE A 441 17.60 -5.67 -9.71
C ILE A 441 16.88 -7.01 -9.70
N GLU A 442 17.65 -8.10 -9.83
CA GLU A 442 17.15 -9.47 -9.84
C GLU A 442 17.95 -10.33 -8.87
N GLY A 443 17.24 -11.14 -8.07
CA GLY A 443 17.87 -11.97 -7.04
C GLY A 443 18.50 -11.16 -5.91
N GLU A 444 19.67 -11.59 -5.49
CA GLU A 444 20.44 -10.99 -4.38
C GLU A 444 21.50 -9.99 -4.86
N ALA A 445 21.71 -9.87 -6.17
CA ALA A 445 22.77 -9.07 -6.76
C ALA A 445 22.22 -7.88 -7.57
N GLY A 446 22.99 -6.81 -7.60
CA GLY A 446 22.71 -5.64 -8.43
C GLY A 446 23.15 -4.34 -7.75
N GLU A 447 23.58 -3.38 -8.56
CA GLU A 447 23.95 -2.05 -8.11
C GLU A 447 22.88 -1.04 -8.52
N TRP A 448 22.42 -0.24 -7.56
CA TRP A 448 21.42 0.80 -7.80
C TRP A 448 21.91 2.21 -7.43
N LYS A 449 22.93 2.28 -6.56
CA LYS A 449 23.41 3.55 -6.00
C LYS A 449 24.04 4.48 -7.04
N ASP A 450 24.59 3.92 -8.12
CA ASP A 450 25.22 4.68 -9.21
C ASP A 450 24.28 4.93 -10.40
N LYS A 451 23.04 4.41 -10.35
CA LYS A 451 22.03 4.62 -11.39
C LYS A 451 21.37 6.00 -11.28
N LYS A 452 20.89 6.52 -12.43
CA LYS A 452 20.42 7.88 -12.62
C LYS A 452 19.24 8.30 -11.74
N TYR A 453 18.26 7.43 -11.59
CA TYR A 453 17.01 7.77 -10.93
C TYR A 453 17.12 7.75 -9.41
N ARG A 454 16.45 8.74 -8.75
CA ARG A 454 16.37 8.81 -7.29
C ARG A 454 14.95 9.10 -6.86
N SER A 455 14.55 8.51 -5.77
CA SER A 455 13.29 8.86 -5.12
C SER A 455 13.43 10.19 -4.39
N PRO A 456 12.45 11.11 -4.49
CA PRO A 456 12.49 12.35 -3.73
C PRO A 456 12.50 12.06 -2.23
N GLY A 457 13.26 12.85 -1.47
CA GLY A 457 13.29 12.77 -0.02
C GLY A 457 11.95 13.15 0.59
N ASN A 458 11.51 12.44 1.64
CA ASN A 458 10.21 12.67 2.25
C ASN A 458 10.28 13.65 3.44
N PHE A 459 9.22 14.44 3.64
CA PHE A 459 9.06 15.39 4.75
C PHE A 459 8.83 14.71 6.13
N SER A 460 8.53 13.42 6.16
CA SER A 460 8.25 12.68 7.40
C SER A 460 9.47 12.49 8.33
N LEU A 461 10.70 12.73 7.86
CA LEU A 461 11.92 12.46 8.61
C LEU A 461 11.97 13.15 9.98
N VAL A 462 11.61 14.44 10.06
CA VAL A 462 11.62 15.17 11.33
C VAL A 462 10.63 14.55 12.31
N GLY A 463 9.42 14.23 11.85
CA GLY A 463 8.40 13.57 12.67
C GLY A 463 8.83 12.17 13.12
N GLU A 464 9.51 11.41 12.27
CA GLU A 464 10.06 10.08 12.60
C GLU A 464 11.11 10.18 13.71
N ILE A 465 12.03 11.17 13.64
CA ILE A 465 13.03 11.43 14.69
C ILE A 465 12.35 11.82 16.00
N VAL A 466 11.38 12.75 15.94
CA VAL A 466 10.65 13.22 17.13
C VAL A 466 9.92 12.04 17.81
N LEU A 467 9.23 11.20 17.05
CA LEU A 467 8.55 10.02 17.61
C LEU A 467 9.54 8.95 18.09
N ALA A 468 10.68 8.77 17.42
CA ALA A 468 11.72 7.87 17.93
C ALA A 468 12.25 8.31 19.31
N VAL A 469 12.52 9.60 19.47
CA VAL A 469 12.94 10.17 20.78
C VAL A 469 11.82 10.03 21.82
N TYR A 470 10.59 10.35 21.45
CA TYR A 470 9.41 10.20 22.32
C TYR A 470 9.26 8.76 22.85
N PHE A 471 9.37 7.75 21.95
CA PHE A 471 9.28 6.36 22.37
C PHE A 471 10.51 5.86 23.12
N LEU A 472 11.70 6.44 22.89
CA LEU A 472 12.87 6.16 23.70
C LEU A 472 12.65 6.63 25.14
N VAL A 473 12.13 7.86 25.33
CA VAL A 473 11.79 8.38 26.65
C VAL A 473 10.72 7.53 27.33
N ALA A 474 9.66 7.16 26.60
CA ALA A 474 8.60 6.30 27.10
C ALA A 474 9.12 4.90 27.50
N LEU A 475 10.05 4.34 26.74
CA LEU A 475 10.68 3.05 27.01
C LEU A 475 11.55 3.11 28.27
N VAL A 476 12.38 4.15 28.40
CA VAL A 476 13.21 4.37 29.61
C VAL A 476 12.31 4.51 30.83
N PHE A 477 11.26 5.33 30.74
CA PHE A 477 10.27 5.49 31.81
C PHE A 477 9.63 4.14 32.19
N ALA A 478 9.16 3.35 31.21
CA ALA A 478 8.54 2.06 31.47
C ALA A 478 9.49 1.06 32.15
N VAL A 479 10.78 1.08 31.81
CA VAL A 479 11.79 0.24 32.46
C VAL A 479 12.07 0.69 33.89
N VAL A 480 12.24 1.99 34.12
CA VAL A 480 12.50 2.57 35.45
C VAL A 480 11.33 2.32 36.41
N GLU A 481 10.11 2.55 35.95
CA GLU A 481 8.86 2.33 36.73
C GLU A 481 8.39 0.86 36.71
N ARG A 482 9.15 -0.06 36.10
CA ARG A 482 8.88 -1.50 36.02
C ARG A 482 7.58 -1.88 35.31
N TYR A 483 7.14 -1.09 34.31
CA TYR A 483 5.97 -1.41 33.46
C TYR A 483 6.31 -2.43 32.36
N TRP A 484 6.76 -3.62 32.74
CA TRP A 484 7.28 -4.66 31.83
C TRP A 484 6.30 -5.07 30.74
N VAL A 485 4.99 -5.03 31.01
CA VAL A 485 3.96 -5.38 30.02
C VAL A 485 3.92 -4.40 28.84
N GLY A 486 4.23 -3.14 29.06
CA GLY A 486 4.27 -2.11 28.00
C GLY A 486 5.54 -2.15 27.16
N VAL A 487 6.66 -2.64 27.74
CA VAL A 487 7.99 -2.59 27.10
C VAL A 487 8.04 -3.19 25.70
N PRO A 488 7.50 -4.39 25.41
CA PRO A 488 7.53 -4.97 24.05
C PRO A 488 6.83 -4.08 23.02
N PHE A 489 5.71 -3.47 23.38
CA PHE A 489 4.95 -2.60 22.47
C PHE A 489 5.70 -1.29 22.21
N LEU A 490 6.18 -0.63 23.27
CA LEU A 490 6.98 0.58 23.14
C LEU A 490 8.25 0.35 22.31
N LEU A 491 8.89 -0.81 22.46
CA LEU A 491 10.06 -1.20 21.68
C LEU A 491 9.74 -1.33 20.18
N VAL A 492 8.60 -1.90 19.82
CA VAL A 492 8.18 -2.04 18.40
C VAL A 492 7.95 -0.66 17.78
N PHE A 493 7.30 0.27 18.51
CA PHE A 493 7.14 1.67 18.05
C PHE A 493 8.48 2.39 17.92
N PHE A 494 9.34 2.29 18.95
CA PHE A 494 10.67 2.87 18.91
C PHE A 494 11.46 2.37 17.70
N ASN A 495 11.57 1.07 17.53
CA ASN A 495 12.28 0.45 16.40
C ASN A 495 11.71 0.91 15.05
N GLY A 496 10.39 1.04 14.94
CA GLY A 496 9.74 1.48 13.71
C GLY A 496 10.18 2.88 13.29
N PHE A 497 10.04 3.85 14.17
CA PHE A 497 10.42 5.24 13.88
C PHE A 497 11.93 5.44 13.79
N ALA A 498 12.72 4.79 14.66
CA ALA A 498 14.17 4.87 14.63
C ALA A 498 14.75 4.26 13.35
N TYR A 499 14.28 3.09 12.93
CA TYR A 499 14.73 2.43 11.70
C TYR A 499 14.40 3.27 10.45
N THR A 500 13.16 3.74 10.32
CA THR A 500 12.76 4.54 9.14
C THR A 500 13.50 5.87 9.08
N ALA A 501 13.72 6.53 10.22
CA ALA A 501 14.53 7.74 10.30
C ALA A 501 15.99 7.47 9.90
N MET A 502 16.63 6.46 10.50
CA MET A 502 18.02 6.09 10.23
C MET A 502 18.24 5.77 8.75
N VAL A 503 17.43 4.90 8.16
CA VAL A 503 17.58 4.52 6.76
C VAL A 503 17.29 5.69 5.83
N SER A 504 16.37 6.59 6.18
CA SER A 504 16.10 7.82 5.41
C SER A 504 17.28 8.80 5.43
N VAL A 505 17.99 8.92 6.57
CA VAL A 505 19.21 9.74 6.67
C VAL A 505 20.33 9.13 5.84
N LEU A 506 20.60 7.83 5.99
CA LEU A 506 21.64 7.14 5.25
C LEU A 506 21.44 7.20 3.72
N SER A 507 20.19 7.13 3.27
CA SER A 507 19.84 7.26 1.84
C SER A 507 20.12 8.67 1.30
N ARG A 508 20.08 9.72 2.14
CA ARG A 508 20.42 11.12 1.77
C ARG A 508 21.93 11.34 1.70
N SER A 509 22.67 10.81 2.66
CA SER A 509 24.13 11.03 2.75
C SER A 509 24.91 10.41 1.59
N GLY A 510 24.44 9.32 0.99
CA GLY A 510 25.05 8.72 -0.19
C GLY A 510 24.90 9.54 -1.49
N GLY A 511 23.99 10.55 -1.53
CA GLY A 511 23.76 11.41 -2.69
C GLY A 511 24.49 12.78 -2.63
N GLY A 512 24.85 13.24 -1.43
CA GLY A 512 25.46 14.57 -1.22
C GLY A 512 26.94 14.62 -1.58
N ALA A 513 27.70 13.63 -1.19
CA ALA A 513 29.17 13.62 -1.33
C ALA A 513 29.67 13.64 -2.80
N ARG A 514 28.83 13.31 -3.79
CA ARG A 514 29.20 13.35 -5.22
C ARG A 514 28.73 14.62 -5.95
N ARG A 515 27.75 15.38 -5.43
CA ARG A 515 27.39 16.68 -6.03
C ARG A 515 28.53 17.70 -5.88
N ASP A 516 29.22 17.68 -4.73
CA ASP A 516 30.32 18.61 -4.48
C ASP A 516 31.57 18.28 -5.31
N LEU A 517 31.78 17.01 -5.68
CA LEU A 517 32.87 16.58 -6.59
C LEU A 517 32.57 16.92 -8.06
N ALA A 518 31.32 16.87 -8.51
CA ALA A 518 30.94 17.21 -9.88
C ALA A 518 30.94 18.73 -10.15
N HIS A 519 30.75 19.57 -9.12
CA HIS A 519 30.90 21.01 -9.20
C HIS A 519 32.35 21.51 -9.01
N ALA A 520 33.25 20.66 -8.50
CA ALA A 520 34.67 21.00 -8.33
C ALA A 520 35.55 20.62 -9.53
N THR A 521 35.01 19.92 -10.54
CA THR A 521 35.70 19.45 -11.73
C THR A 521 35.11 19.94 -13.05
N GLY A 522 34.17 20.94 -12.97
CA GLY A 522 33.57 21.59 -14.14
C GLY A 522 34.09 23.02 -14.37
#